data_47de9d1507b81fedf944a08d6850039f
#
_entry.id   47de9d1507b81fedf944a08d6850039f
#
_cell.length_a   1.000
_cell.length_b   1.000
_cell.length_c   1.000
_cell.angle_alpha   90.00
_cell.angle_beta   90.00
_cell.angle_gamma   90.00
#
_symmetry.space_group_name_H-M   'P 1'
#
loop_
_entity.id
_entity.type
_entity.pdbx_description
1 polymer ?
#
loop_
_entity_poly.entity_id
_entity_poly.type
_entity_poly.pdbx_seq_one_letter_code
_entity_poly.pdbx_strand_id
1 'polypeptide(L)'
;MLVFGKDQNGNDVKNERQQQGVNFGPRIKCPYTDVRLIAIFHEDDRDYAKYLLHYFKHGDYGFKNGNYRITDDSQRKKLSQYIGTNVEYAEKELHIEFKDRQNPVKEVKEALEGEAYQNLDTNVKYVGIYVSPFHKYASEREQKKCYYQIKEMFLQHKIPTQCIDSDKMKAQQKRDVEKARRDFIYTLQNMGVAICAKLGGSPWLLDEAKKEELIIGIGAFKSDDRQYIGAAFSFDNTGVFNNYSYFQKSELDELVGAIKMAILNYSSVNSKPDRLIIHYYKKISRKNEFQKLEDMLHELSLNIPVYIVTINKTESEDIVLFDENSTYNTRYNVAKSLMPYSGKWINLGRTREGYRYLLCNNTRYENETFKATDGFPFPIKLTIACPNRNGEIETAVVQQLIDQVYQFSRIYWKSVKQQGLPVTIKYPEMIAEIMPHFESKTVYTDRSSLWFL
;
A
#
# COMPACT_ATOMS: atom_id res chain seq x y z
N MET A 1 -6.64 17.28 -0.68
CA MET A 1 -7.46 16.53 -1.66
C MET A 1 -6.67 15.38 -2.24
N LEU A 2 -7.33 14.39 -2.83
CA LEU A 2 -6.72 13.33 -3.63
C LEU A 2 -7.15 13.51 -5.08
N VAL A 3 -6.25 13.20 -6.02
CA VAL A 3 -6.51 13.28 -7.46
C VAL A 3 -6.58 11.88 -8.04
N PHE A 4 -7.63 11.60 -8.76
CA PHE A 4 -7.92 10.33 -9.43
C PHE A 4 -7.82 10.48 -10.95
N GLY A 5 -8.36 9.53 -11.67
CA GLY A 5 -8.50 9.62 -13.12
C GLY A 5 -9.35 10.81 -13.57
N LYS A 6 -9.86 10.74 -14.79
CA LYS A 6 -10.59 11.83 -15.41
C LYS A 6 -12.09 11.57 -15.43
N ASP A 7 -12.89 12.64 -15.37
CA ASP A 7 -14.33 12.59 -15.60
C ASP A 7 -14.66 12.44 -17.10
N GLN A 8 -15.96 12.42 -17.42
CA GLN A 8 -16.46 12.33 -18.81
C GLN A 8 -16.07 13.52 -19.68
N ASN A 9 -15.74 14.66 -19.05
CA ASN A 9 -15.31 15.90 -19.73
C ASN A 9 -13.78 15.98 -19.86
N GLY A 10 -13.05 14.98 -19.39
CA GLY A 10 -11.58 14.95 -19.40
C GLY A 10 -10.90 15.73 -18.28
N ASN A 11 -11.63 16.21 -17.28
CA ASN A 11 -11.08 16.93 -16.13
C ASN A 11 -10.60 15.96 -15.06
N ASP A 12 -9.53 16.33 -14.35
CA ASP A 12 -9.02 15.57 -13.21
C ASP A 12 -10.04 15.56 -12.08
N VAL A 13 -10.36 14.36 -11.57
CA VAL A 13 -11.31 14.21 -10.46
C VAL A 13 -10.59 14.38 -9.14
N LYS A 14 -11.03 15.33 -8.34
CA LYS A 14 -10.55 15.57 -6.99
C LYS A 14 -11.59 15.11 -5.97
N ASN A 15 -11.18 14.31 -5.00
CA ASN A 15 -12.07 13.84 -3.94
C ASN A 15 -11.28 13.68 -2.62
N GLU A 16 -11.95 13.90 -1.51
CA GLU A 16 -11.37 13.65 -0.19
C GLU A 16 -11.38 12.16 0.19
N ARG A 17 -12.33 11.41 -0.36
CA ARG A 17 -12.57 9.99 -0.03
C ARG A 17 -12.10 9.08 -1.14
N GLN A 18 -11.18 8.20 -0.81
CA GLN A 18 -10.62 7.20 -1.73
C GLN A 18 -11.74 6.33 -2.36
N GLN A 19 -12.68 5.87 -1.54
CA GLN A 19 -13.77 4.98 -1.96
C GLN A 19 -14.66 5.57 -3.07
N GLN A 20 -14.84 6.88 -3.07
CA GLN A 20 -15.63 7.57 -4.09
C GLN A 20 -14.79 7.88 -5.33
N GLY A 21 -13.59 8.43 -5.11
CA GLY A 21 -12.71 8.86 -6.18
C GLY A 21 -12.21 7.72 -7.07
N VAL A 22 -11.96 6.55 -6.49
CA VAL A 22 -11.45 5.38 -7.24
C VAL A 22 -12.37 4.91 -8.38
N ASN A 23 -13.64 5.29 -8.37
CA ASN A 23 -14.59 4.97 -9.43
C ASN A 23 -14.28 5.69 -10.76
N PHE A 24 -13.44 6.73 -10.73
CA PHE A 24 -13.02 7.48 -11.92
C PHE A 24 -11.73 6.93 -12.55
N GLY A 25 -11.26 5.78 -12.07
CA GLY A 25 -10.05 5.13 -12.55
C GLY A 25 -8.77 5.67 -11.92
N PRO A 26 -7.62 5.10 -12.31
CA PRO A 26 -6.34 5.45 -11.72
C PRO A 26 -5.84 6.80 -12.21
N ARG A 27 -5.14 7.54 -11.35
CA ARG A 27 -4.45 8.78 -11.72
C ARG A 27 -3.34 8.51 -12.74
N ILE A 28 -2.55 7.46 -12.51
CA ILE A 28 -1.56 6.95 -13.46
C ILE A 28 -1.98 5.52 -13.81
N LYS A 29 -2.26 5.29 -15.07
CA LYS A 29 -2.62 3.96 -15.58
C LYS A 29 -1.41 3.03 -15.47
N CYS A 30 -1.65 1.72 -15.41
CA CYS A 30 -0.56 0.77 -15.55
C CYS A 30 0.10 0.93 -16.95
N PRO A 31 1.43 0.72 -17.06
CA PRO A 31 2.16 0.99 -18.30
C PRO A 31 1.93 -0.04 -19.41
N TYR A 32 1.10 -1.04 -19.17
CA TYR A 32 0.86 -2.15 -20.09
C TYR A 32 -0.44 -1.93 -20.88
N THR A 33 -0.44 -2.32 -22.13
CA THR A 33 -1.62 -2.21 -23.03
C THR A 33 -2.55 -3.42 -22.91
N ASP A 34 -2.01 -4.58 -22.55
CA ASP A 34 -2.75 -5.84 -22.36
C ASP A 34 -2.33 -6.52 -21.05
N VAL A 35 -3.32 -6.85 -20.23
CA VAL A 35 -3.12 -7.56 -18.96
C VAL A 35 -3.95 -8.83 -18.99
N ARG A 36 -3.30 -9.99 -18.74
CA ARG A 36 -3.96 -11.28 -18.74
C ARG A 36 -3.98 -11.93 -17.36
N LEU A 37 -5.13 -12.47 -16.99
CA LEU A 37 -5.37 -13.06 -15.68
C LEU A 37 -5.13 -14.57 -15.73
N ILE A 38 -4.24 -15.06 -14.90
CA ILE A 38 -3.97 -16.48 -14.65
C ILE A 38 -4.71 -16.89 -13.38
N ALA A 39 -5.55 -17.92 -13.44
CA ALA A 39 -6.18 -18.50 -12.26
C ALA A 39 -5.30 -19.58 -11.65
N ILE A 40 -5.18 -19.58 -10.31
CA ILE A 40 -4.48 -20.59 -9.52
C ILE A 40 -5.45 -21.02 -8.41
N PHE A 41 -5.89 -22.27 -8.42
CA PHE A 41 -6.97 -22.71 -7.54
C PHE A 41 -6.96 -24.23 -7.31
N HIS A 42 -7.54 -24.66 -6.19
CA HIS A 42 -7.82 -26.08 -5.93
C HIS A 42 -9.01 -26.55 -6.78
N GLU A 43 -9.01 -27.81 -7.22
CA GLU A 43 -10.07 -28.37 -8.07
C GLU A 43 -11.50 -28.15 -7.55
N ASP A 44 -11.72 -28.25 -6.24
CA ASP A 44 -13.02 -27.96 -5.60
C ASP A 44 -13.42 -26.47 -5.65
N ASP A 45 -12.47 -25.58 -5.87
CA ASP A 45 -12.68 -24.14 -5.90
C ASP A 45 -12.78 -23.59 -7.35
N ARG A 46 -12.86 -24.47 -8.36
CA ARG A 46 -12.92 -24.14 -9.79
C ARG A 46 -14.01 -23.13 -10.14
N ASP A 47 -15.21 -23.32 -9.61
CA ASP A 47 -16.34 -22.43 -9.89
C ASP A 47 -16.14 -21.03 -9.27
N TYR A 48 -15.50 -20.97 -8.09
CA TYR A 48 -15.13 -19.69 -7.47
C TYR A 48 -14.06 -18.97 -8.27
N ALA A 49 -13.05 -19.68 -8.76
CA ALA A 49 -12.01 -19.11 -9.61
C ALA A 49 -12.57 -18.55 -10.92
N LYS A 50 -13.44 -19.32 -11.59
CA LYS A 50 -14.16 -18.87 -12.80
C LYS A 50 -15.01 -17.62 -12.52
N TYR A 51 -15.77 -17.62 -11.42
CA TYR A 51 -16.60 -16.49 -11.02
C TYR A 51 -15.75 -15.23 -10.78
N LEU A 52 -14.62 -15.38 -10.07
CA LEU A 52 -13.71 -14.28 -9.77
C LEU A 52 -13.09 -13.69 -11.03
N LEU A 53 -12.59 -14.53 -11.94
CA LEU A 53 -12.05 -14.08 -13.22
C LEU A 53 -13.12 -13.38 -14.08
N HIS A 54 -14.31 -13.97 -14.15
CA HIS A 54 -15.45 -13.37 -14.86
C HIS A 54 -15.80 -11.99 -14.30
N TYR A 55 -15.81 -11.87 -12.99
CA TYR A 55 -16.07 -10.61 -12.31
C TYR A 55 -14.99 -9.55 -12.62
N PHE A 56 -13.72 -9.91 -12.59
CA PHE A 56 -12.64 -8.98 -12.94
C PHE A 56 -12.75 -8.49 -14.37
N LYS A 57 -13.07 -9.37 -15.30
CA LYS A 57 -13.17 -9.01 -16.72
C LYS A 57 -14.44 -8.23 -17.06
N HIS A 58 -15.58 -8.64 -16.52
CA HIS A 58 -16.91 -8.16 -16.96
C HIS A 58 -17.61 -7.27 -15.95
N GLY A 59 -17.17 -7.26 -14.69
CA GLY A 59 -17.83 -6.56 -13.59
C GLY A 59 -19.07 -7.29 -13.07
N ASP A 60 -19.78 -6.66 -12.13
CA ASP A 60 -21.03 -7.21 -11.61
C ASP A 60 -22.21 -6.90 -12.54
N TYR A 61 -22.93 -7.93 -12.94
CA TYR A 61 -24.12 -7.79 -13.80
C TYR A 61 -25.42 -7.53 -13.03
N GLY A 62 -25.34 -7.44 -11.68
CA GLY A 62 -26.54 -7.32 -10.84
C GLY A 62 -27.40 -8.59 -10.83
N PHE A 63 -28.35 -8.67 -9.91
CA PHE A 63 -29.26 -9.80 -9.78
C PHE A 63 -30.31 -9.83 -10.90
N LYS A 64 -30.54 -11.02 -11.50
CA LYS A 64 -31.62 -11.23 -12.43
C LYS A 64 -33.02 -11.23 -11.81
N ASN A 65 -33.19 -11.50 -10.51
CA ASN A 65 -34.48 -11.72 -9.84
C ASN A 65 -34.83 -10.75 -8.71
N GLY A 66 -34.06 -9.69 -8.49
CA GLY A 66 -34.36 -8.63 -7.54
C GLY A 66 -34.17 -7.28 -8.22
N ASN A 67 -34.89 -6.27 -7.81
CA ASN A 67 -34.99 -4.94 -8.41
C ASN A 67 -33.70 -4.13 -8.57
N TYR A 68 -32.53 -4.76 -8.53
CA TYR A 68 -31.24 -4.15 -8.75
C TYR A 68 -30.65 -4.60 -10.09
N ARG A 69 -31.04 -3.93 -11.15
CA ARG A 69 -30.31 -3.99 -12.42
C ARG A 69 -29.32 -2.82 -12.45
N ILE A 70 -28.01 -3.10 -12.41
CA ILE A 70 -27.02 -2.17 -12.96
C ILE A 70 -27.24 -2.23 -14.49
N THR A 71 -28.09 -1.35 -15.00
CA THR A 71 -28.42 -1.29 -16.42
C THR A 71 -27.41 -0.47 -17.21
N ASP A 72 -26.55 0.26 -16.52
CA ASP A 72 -25.52 1.11 -17.11
C ASP A 72 -24.16 0.43 -17.05
N ASP A 73 -23.58 0.17 -18.22
CA ASP A 73 -22.23 -0.39 -18.37
C ASP A 73 -21.15 0.45 -17.66
N SER A 74 -21.38 1.76 -17.49
CA SER A 74 -20.48 2.66 -16.78
C SER A 74 -20.40 2.39 -15.28
N GLN A 75 -21.39 1.73 -14.70
CA GLN A 75 -21.44 1.37 -13.28
C GLN A 75 -20.88 -0.02 -13.00
N ARG A 76 -20.56 -0.81 -14.02
CA ARG A 76 -19.93 -2.12 -13.87
C ARG A 76 -18.46 -1.95 -13.53
N LYS A 77 -18.12 -2.24 -12.30
CA LYS A 77 -16.76 -2.09 -11.77
C LYS A 77 -15.85 -3.22 -12.24
N LYS A 78 -15.34 -3.10 -13.45
CA LYS A 78 -14.38 -4.04 -14.05
C LYS A 78 -12.97 -3.73 -13.59
N LEU A 79 -12.10 -4.74 -13.59
CA LEU A 79 -10.68 -4.53 -13.28
C LEU A 79 -10.03 -3.50 -14.22
N SER A 80 -10.40 -3.51 -15.51
CA SER A 80 -9.91 -2.54 -16.50
C SER A 80 -10.14 -1.07 -16.10
N GLN A 81 -11.19 -0.76 -15.34
CA GLN A 81 -11.44 0.59 -14.83
C GLN A 81 -10.46 0.98 -13.72
N TYR A 82 -10.05 0.03 -12.87
CA TYR A 82 -9.12 0.30 -11.78
C TYR A 82 -7.66 0.39 -12.25
N ILE A 83 -7.29 -0.34 -13.31
CA ILE A 83 -5.91 -0.35 -13.82
C ILE A 83 -5.71 0.54 -15.05
N GLY A 84 -6.79 0.98 -15.69
CA GLY A 84 -6.78 1.90 -16.83
C GLY A 84 -6.36 1.28 -18.16
N THR A 85 -6.42 -0.08 -18.27
CA THR A 85 -6.08 -0.80 -19.49
C THR A 85 -6.95 -2.02 -19.71
N ASN A 86 -6.80 -2.69 -20.88
CA ASN A 86 -7.54 -3.89 -21.22
C ASN A 86 -7.18 -5.07 -20.30
N VAL A 87 -8.17 -5.93 -20.04
CA VAL A 87 -8.02 -7.13 -19.19
C VAL A 87 -8.65 -8.31 -19.90
N GLU A 88 -7.85 -9.34 -20.15
CA GLU A 88 -8.27 -10.59 -20.77
C GLU A 88 -7.94 -11.80 -19.88
N TYR A 89 -8.45 -12.97 -20.24
CA TYR A 89 -8.01 -14.22 -19.63
C TYR A 89 -6.70 -14.64 -20.28
N ALA A 90 -5.81 -15.23 -19.49
CA ALA A 90 -4.66 -15.92 -20.03
C ALA A 90 -5.09 -17.17 -20.81
N GLU A 91 -4.19 -17.73 -21.58
CA GLU A 91 -4.36 -18.98 -22.28
C GLU A 91 -4.66 -20.12 -21.30
N LYS A 92 -5.43 -21.11 -21.75
CA LYS A 92 -5.94 -22.19 -20.88
C LYS A 92 -4.81 -22.94 -20.18
N GLU A 93 -3.71 -23.13 -20.85
CA GLU A 93 -2.52 -23.86 -20.39
C GLU A 93 -1.76 -23.15 -19.26
N LEU A 94 -1.99 -21.84 -19.10
CA LEU A 94 -1.41 -21.03 -18.02
C LEU A 94 -2.24 -21.05 -16.72
N HIS A 95 -3.47 -21.54 -16.76
CA HIS A 95 -4.24 -21.69 -15.55
C HIS A 95 -3.77 -22.92 -14.76
N ILE A 96 -3.58 -22.77 -13.45
CA ILE A 96 -3.07 -23.85 -12.58
C ILE A 96 -4.20 -24.34 -11.69
N GLU A 97 -4.59 -25.61 -11.90
CA GLU A 97 -5.50 -26.33 -11.06
C GLU A 97 -4.72 -27.39 -10.29
N PHE A 98 -4.68 -27.28 -8.96
CA PHE A 98 -3.99 -28.23 -8.09
C PHE A 98 -4.99 -29.09 -7.30
N LYS A 99 -4.56 -30.28 -6.88
CA LYS A 99 -5.38 -31.30 -6.17
C LYS A 99 -5.01 -31.44 -4.70
N ASP A 100 -3.72 -31.24 -4.38
CA ASP A 100 -3.30 -31.29 -2.98
C ASP A 100 -3.66 -29.99 -2.26
N ARG A 101 -4.81 -30.02 -1.56
CA ARG A 101 -5.29 -28.87 -0.81
C ARG A 101 -4.37 -28.48 0.35
N GLN A 102 -3.62 -29.44 0.92
CA GLN A 102 -2.75 -29.20 2.07
C GLN A 102 -1.37 -28.67 1.65
N ASN A 103 -0.90 -29.05 0.46
CA ASN A 103 0.40 -28.60 -0.04
C ASN A 103 0.35 -28.26 -1.53
N PRO A 104 -0.23 -27.13 -1.93
CA PRO A 104 -0.34 -26.71 -3.32
C PRO A 104 1.02 -26.36 -3.96
N VAL A 105 2.06 -26.16 -3.16
CA VAL A 105 3.35 -25.61 -3.60
C VAL A 105 4.02 -26.51 -4.65
N LYS A 106 3.96 -27.83 -4.44
CA LYS A 106 4.61 -28.79 -5.36
C LYS A 106 3.99 -28.74 -6.76
N GLU A 107 2.66 -28.87 -6.85
CA GLU A 107 1.95 -28.87 -8.12
C GLU A 107 2.05 -27.53 -8.85
N VAL A 108 2.00 -26.41 -8.09
CA VAL A 108 2.18 -25.07 -8.66
C VAL A 108 3.61 -24.91 -9.19
N LYS A 109 4.63 -25.43 -8.50
CA LYS A 109 6.00 -25.40 -8.98
C LYS A 109 6.18 -26.19 -10.27
N GLU A 110 5.68 -27.42 -10.29
CA GLU A 110 5.71 -28.28 -11.50
C GLU A 110 5.04 -27.61 -12.71
N ALA A 111 3.90 -26.94 -12.49
CA ALA A 111 3.22 -26.19 -13.55
C ALA A 111 4.06 -25.00 -14.07
N LEU A 112 4.69 -24.23 -13.16
CA LEU A 112 5.54 -23.09 -13.52
C LEU A 112 6.84 -23.49 -14.24
N GLU A 113 7.35 -24.70 -14.00
CA GLU A 113 8.50 -25.28 -14.72
C GLU A 113 8.11 -25.81 -16.13
N GLY A 114 6.81 -25.87 -16.43
CA GLY A 114 6.29 -26.36 -17.70
C GLY A 114 6.56 -25.42 -18.89
N GLU A 115 6.48 -25.98 -20.12
CA GLU A 115 6.77 -25.28 -21.37
C GLU A 115 5.93 -24.01 -21.56
N ALA A 116 4.67 -23.99 -21.12
CA ALA A 116 3.79 -22.83 -21.24
C ALA A 116 4.32 -21.59 -20.52
N TYR A 117 4.95 -21.76 -19.37
CA TYR A 117 5.55 -20.66 -18.59
C TYR A 117 6.95 -20.25 -19.05
N GLN A 118 7.63 -21.12 -19.83
CA GLN A 118 8.92 -20.79 -20.45
C GLN A 118 8.73 -19.91 -21.70
N ASN A 119 7.56 -19.98 -22.34
CA ASN A 119 7.24 -19.30 -23.59
C ASN A 119 6.18 -18.20 -23.43
N LEU A 120 6.17 -17.49 -22.29
CA LEU A 120 5.26 -16.37 -22.06
C LEU A 120 5.44 -15.25 -23.08
N ASP A 121 4.34 -14.69 -23.58
CA ASP A 121 4.38 -13.53 -24.46
C ASP A 121 4.91 -12.30 -23.69
N THR A 122 6.05 -11.80 -24.10
CA THR A 122 6.72 -10.65 -23.46
C THR A 122 6.01 -9.32 -23.69
N ASN A 123 5.08 -9.24 -24.64
CA ASN A 123 4.27 -8.05 -24.90
C ASN A 123 3.05 -7.96 -23.97
N VAL A 124 2.75 -9.03 -23.27
CA VAL A 124 1.62 -9.15 -22.36
C VAL A 124 2.09 -9.11 -20.92
N LYS A 125 1.34 -8.44 -20.05
CA LYS A 125 1.56 -8.50 -18.61
C LYS A 125 0.59 -9.46 -17.95
N TYR A 126 1.14 -10.48 -17.31
CA TYR A 126 0.34 -11.47 -16.58
C TYR A 126 0.16 -11.09 -15.12
N VAL A 127 -0.99 -11.47 -14.55
CA VAL A 127 -1.32 -11.35 -13.12
C VAL A 127 -1.90 -12.67 -12.64
N GLY A 128 -1.30 -13.27 -11.63
CA GLY A 128 -1.80 -14.48 -10.99
C GLY A 128 -2.92 -14.17 -9.99
N ILE A 129 -4.08 -14.76 -10.16
CA ILE A 129 -5.21 -14.70 -9.24
C ILE A 129 -5.25 -16.01 -8.45
N TYR A 130 -4.73 -15.97 -7.23
CA TYR A 130 -4.61 -17.14 -6.38
C TYR A 130 -5.81 -17.26 -5.44
N VAL A 131 -6.67 -18.25 -5.68
CA VAL A 131 -7.73 -18.65 -4.76
C VAL A 131 -7.11 -19.61 -3.75
N SER A 132 -6.71 -19.05 -2.61
CA SER A 132 -6.00 -19.79 -1.58
C SER A 132 -6.93 -20.69 -0.77
N PRO A 133 -6.61 -21.97 -0.57
CA PRO A 133 -7.36 -22.83 0.33
C PRO A 133 -7.18 -22.47 1.81
N PHE A 134 -6.25 -21.59 2.13
CA PHE A 134 -5.89 -21.20 3.49
C PHE A 134 -6.10 -19.72 3.74
N HIS A 135 -6.51 -19.38 4.96
CA HIS A 135 -6.56 -18.00 5.39
C HIS A 135 -5.13 -17.42 5.55
N LYS A 136 -4.92 -16.19 5.11
CA LYS A 136 -3.65 -15.45 5.22
C LYS A 136 -3.06 -15.47 6.66
N TYR A 137 -3.92 -15.50 7.67
CA TYR A 137 -3.57 -15.54 9.08
C TYR A 137 -3.81 -16.92 9.70
N ALA A 138 -3.74 -18.00 8.91
CA ALA A 138 -3.81 -19.34 9.44
C ALA A 138 -2.81 -19.50 10.60
N SER A 139 -3.23 -20.18 11.66
CA SER A 139 -2.39 -20.44 12.83
C SER A 139 -1.27 -21.42 12.51
N GLU A 140 -1.49 -22.29 11.55
CA GLU A 140 -0.52 -23.29 11.12
C GLU A 140 0.59 -22.67 10.27
N ARG A 141 1.82 -22.86 10.72
CA ARG A 141 3.02 -22.28 10.11
C ARG A 141 3.21 -22.72 8.66
N GLU A 142 2.93 -23.98 8.34
CA GLU A 142 3.10 -24.52 6.98
C GLU A 142 2.09 -23.92 5.99
N GLN A 143 0.83 -23.73 6.39
CA GLN A 143 -0.18 -23.10 5.55
C GLN A 143 0.18 -21.64 5.22
N LYS A 144 0.71 -20.92 6.21
CA LYS A 144 1.20 -19.56 6.02
C LYS A 144 2.39 -19.52 5.06
N LYS A 145 3.26 -20.53 5.13
CA LYS A 145 4.43 -20.69 4.27
C LYS A 145 4.02 -20.88 2.80
N CYS A 146 3.00 -21.69 2.52
CA CYS A 146 2.49 -21.91 1.15
C CYS A 146 2.15 -20.59 0.42
N TYR A 147 1.49 -19.65 1.11
CA TYR A 147 1.17 -18.35 0.52
C TYR A 147 2.42 -17.60 0.03
N TYR A 148 3.47 -17.57 0.85
CA TYR A 148 4.70 -16.85 0.51
C TYR A 148 5.49 -17.56 -0.58
N GLN A 149 5.58 -18.88 -0.54
CA GLN A 149 6.28 -19.67 -1.56
C GLN A 149 5.63 -19.54 -2.94
N ILE A 150 4.29 -19.62 -3.03
CA ILE A 150 3.58 -19.41 -4.30
C ILE A 150 3.81 -17.99 -4.82
N LYS A 151 3.72 -16.99 -3.92
CA LYS A 151 3.99 -15.60 -4.30
C LYS A 151 5.41 -15.41 -4.83
N GLU A 152 6.41 -16.02 -4.18
CA GLU A 152 7.81 -15.97 -4.60
C GLU A 152 8.02 -16.59 -5.97
N MET A 153 7.51 -17.81 -6.20
CA MET A 153 7.64 -18.52 -7.47
C MET A 153 7.07 -17.71 -8.64
N PHE A 154 5.87 -17.14 -8.49
CA PHE A 154 5.30 -16.27 -9.51
C PHE A 154 6.12 -15.00 -9.76
N LEU A 155 6.69 -14.41 -8.72
CA LEU A 155 7.57 -13.24 -8.87
C LEU A 155 8.86 -13.56 -9.63
N GLN A 156 9.40 -14.77 -9.50
CA GLN A 156 10.54 -15.24 -10.30
C GLN A 156 10.21 -15.23 -11.81
N HIS A 157 8.96 -15.48 -12.16
CA HIS A 157 8.44 -15.34 -13.54
C HIS A 157 7.96 -13.91 -13.86
N LYS A 158 8.24 -12.90 -13.01
CA LYS A 158 7.80 -11.50 -13.16
C LYS A 158 6.28 -11.33 -13.17
N ILE A 159 5.55 -12.26 -12.57
CA ILE A 159 4.09 -12.27 -12.49
C ILE A 159 3.68 -11.88 -11.05
N PRO A 160 3.15 -10.67 -10.82
CA PRO A 160 2.58 -10.33 -9.53
C PRO A 160 1.33 -11.16 -9.26
N THR A 161 1.10 -11.52 -7.99
CA THR A 161 -0.07 -12.30 -7.59
C THR A 161 -1.03 -11.49 -6.73
N GLN A 162 -2.32 -11.74 -6.89
CA GLN A 162 -3.38 -11.29 -5.99
C GLN A 162 -4.06 -12.51 -5.38
N CYS A 163 -4.00 -12.60 -4.04
CA CYS A 163 -4.59 -13.71 -3.31
C CYS A 163 -5.98 -13.36 -2.78
N ILE A 164 -6.88 -14.33 -2.82
CA ILE A 164 -8.15 -14.33 -2.12
C ILE A 164 -8.35 -15.68 -1.42
N ASP A 165 -8.93 -15.63 -0.24
CA ASP A 165 -9.22 -16.79 0.57
C ASP A 165 -10.52 -17.47 0.07
N SER A 166 -10.46 -18.77 -0.25
CA SER A 166 -11.61 -19.52 -0.75
C SER A 166 -12.75 -19.59 0.28
N ASP A 167 -12.44 -19.66 1.56
CA ASP A 167 -13.46 -19.69 2.62
C ASP A 167 -14.21 -18.37 2.74
N LYS A 168 -13.55 -17.24 2.48
CA LYS A 168 -14.24 -15.95 2.38
C LYS A 168 -15.21 -15.91 1.21
N MET A 169 -14.85 -16.48 0.07
CA MET A 169 -15.75 -16.58 -1.07
C MET A 169 -16.95 -17.48 -0.77
N LYS A 170 -16.71 -18.65 -0.17
CA LYS A 170 -17.76 -19.58 0.27
C LYS A 170 -18.69 -18.98 1.32
N ALA A 171 -18.14 -18.27 2.30
CA ALA A 171 -18.92 -17.60 3.34
C ALA A 171 -19.81 -16.49 2.78
N GLN A 172 -19.35 -15.78 1.75
CA GLN A 172 -20.13 -14.73 1.07
C GLN A 172 -21.29 -15.30 0.26
N GLN A 173 -21.15 -16.50 -0.29
CA GLN A 173 -22.24 -17.16 -1.01
C GLN A 173 -23.34 -17.75 -0.11
N LYS A 174 -23.00 -18.10 1.14
CA LYS A 174 -23.96 -18.66 2.13
C LYS A 174 -24.76 -17.61 2.89
N ARG A 175 -24.36 -16.33 2.85
CA ARG A 175 -25.09 -15.23 3.49
C ARG A 175 -26.22 -14.76 2.57
N ASP A 176 -27.14 -13.95 3.16
CA ASP A 176 -28.12 -13.20 2.41
C ASP A 176 -27.46 -12.62 1.15
N VAL A 177 -27.88 -13.12 0.01
CA VAL A 177 -27.20 -12.97 -1.28
C VAL A 177 -26.94 -11.50 -1.64
N GLU A 178 -27.84 -10.58 -1.27
CA GLU A 178 -27.65 -9.14 -1.52
C GLU A 178 -26.57 -8.51 -0.65
N LYS A 179 -26.51 -8.87 0.64
CA LYS A 179 -25.51 -8.31 1.55
C LYS A 179 -24.12 -8.84 1.22
N ALA A 180 -24.00 -10.12 0.91
CA ALA A 180 -22.73 -10.73 0.53
C ALA A 180 -22.16 -10.15 -0.75
N ARG A 181 -23.00 -9.84 -1.75
CA ARG A 181 -22.55 -9.19 -3.00
C ARG A 181 -22.09 -7.78 -2.78
N ARG A 182 -22.80 -6.98 -1.98
CA ARG A 182 -22.36 -5.62 -1.65
C ARG A 182 -20.99 -5.63 -0.96
N ASP A 183 -20.80 -6.55 -0.01
CA ASP A 183 -19.52 -6.67 0.70
C ASP A 183 -18.41 -7.15 -0.24
N PHE A 184 -18.71 -8.00 -1.21
CA PHE A 184 -17.77 -8.51 -2.19
C PHE A 184 -17.33 -7.44 -3.20
N ILE A 185 -18.22 -6.54 -3.61
CA ILE A 185 -17.88 -5.39 -4.46
C ILE A 185 -16.75 -4.56 -3.82
N TYR A 186 -16.80 -4.30 -2.52
CA TYR A 186 -15.73 -3.57 -1.82
C TYR A 186 -14.42 -4.37 -1.75
N THR A 187 -14.50 -5.69 -1.61
CA THR A 187 -13.31 -6.56 -1.68
C THR A 187 -12.64 -6.46 -3.04
N LEU A 188 -13.43 -6.54 -4.11
CA LEU A 188 -12.92 -6.45 -5.50
C LEU A 188 -12.38 -5.05 -5.81
N GLN A 189 -12.98 -4.00 -5.29
CA GLN A 189 -12.47 -2.65 -5.40
C GLN A 189 -11.05 -2.55 -4.81
N ASN A 190 -10.85 -3.08 -3.60
CA ASN A 190 -9.53 -3.11 -2.96
C ASN A 190 -8.52 -3.96 -3.76
N MET A 191 -8.96 -5.12 -4.28
CA MET A 191 -8.10 -5.96 -5.13
C MET A 191 -7.72 -5.25 -6.43
N GLY A 192 -8.66 -4.58 -7.09
CA GLY A 192 -8.41 -3.80 -8.30
C GLY A 192 -7.39 -2.68 -8.09
N VAL A 193 -7.54 -1.94 -6.99
CA VAL A 193 -6.59 -0.89 -6.57
C VAL A 193 -5.19 -1.48 -6.32
N ALA A 194 -5.11 -2.60 -5.60
CA ALA A 194 -3.83 -3.26 -5.32
C ALA A 194 -3.18 -3.82 -6.61
N ILE A 195 -3.97 -4.39 -7.53
CA ILE A 195 -3.46 -4.86 -8.81
C ILE A 195 -2.92 -3.69 -9.64
N CYS A 196 -3.62 -2.55 -9.68
CA CYS A 196 -3.10 -1.33 -10.33
C CYS A 196 -1.70 -0.98 -9.84
N ALA A 197 -1.52 -0.90 -8.54
CA ALA A 197 -0.23 -0.56 -7.93
C ALA A 197 0.85 -1.63 -8.16
N LYS A 198 0.48 -2.92 -8.15
CA LYS A 198 1.39 -4.03 -8.50
C LYS A 198 1.86 -3.99 -9.94
N LEU A 199 1.07 -3.40 -10.82
CA LEU A 199 1.38 -3.22 -12.24
C LEU A 199 2.08 -1.89 -12.53
N GLY A 200 2.51 -1.14 -11.52
CA GLY A 200 3.23 0.13 -11.69
C GLY A 200 2.32 1.34 -11.94
N GLY A 201 0.99 1.19 -11.83
CA GLY A 201 0.06 2.32 -11.86
C GLY A 201 -0.06 3.01 -10.49
N SER A 202 -0.65 4.20 -10.47
CA SER A 202 -0.99 4.93 -9.25
C SER A 202 -2.50 5.17 -9.19
N PRO A 203 -3.22 4.45 -8.32
CA PRO A 203 -4.69 4.58 -8.23
C PRO A 203 -5.15 6.02 -7.96
N TRP A 204 -4.46 6.74 -7.09
CA TRP A 204 -4.64 8.18 -6.82
C TRP A 204 -3.35 8.77 -6.27
N LEU A 205 -3.23 10.07 -6.34
CA LEU A 205 -2.12 10.86 -5.83
C LEU A 205 -2.62 12.01 -4.96
N LEU A 206 -1.72 12.71 -4.30
CA LEU A 206 -2.01 13.93 -3.56
C LEU A 206 -2.24 15.10 -4.54
N ASP A 207 -3.23 15.95 -4.24
CA ASP A 207 -3.50 17.19 -4.97
C ASP A 207 -2.56 18.30 -4.48
N GLU A 208 -1.30 18.16 -4.81
CA GLU A 208 -0.26 19.13 -4.46
C GLU A 208 0.58 19.52 -5.68
N ALA A 209 1.06 20.75 -5.69
CA ALA A 209 2.05 21.16 -6.69
C ALA A 209 3.34 20.37 -6.49
N LYS A 210 3.92 19.91 -7.60
CA LYS A 210 5.20 19.20 -7.55
C LYS A 210 6.29 20.14 -7.03
N LYS A 211 7.11 19.64 -6.11
CA LYS A 211 8.27 20.30 -5.52
C LYS A 211 9.49 19.41 -5.71
N GLU A 212 10.67 20.01 -5.71
CA GLU A 212 11.92 19.26 -5.77
C GLU A 212 12.26 18.69 -4.38
N GLU A 213 11.41 17.80 -3.90
CA GLU A 213 11.52 17.14 -2.60
C GLU A 213 11.63 15.64 -2.79
N LEU A 214 12.61 15.04 -2.15
CA LEU A 214 12.72 13.59 -2.06
C LEU A 214 12.30 13.13 -0.67
N ILE A 215 11.26 12.30 -0.61
CA ILE A 215 10.77 11.71 0.63
C ILE A 215 11.19 10.25 0.68
N ILE A 216 11.90 9.86 1.72
CA ILE A 216 12.35 8.49 1.94
C ILE A 216 11.70 7.93 3.20
N GLY A 217 11.00 6.83 3.07
CA GLY A 217 10.40 6.10 4.18
C GLY A 217 11.23 4.90 4.59
N ILE A 218 11.55 4.80 5.88
CA ILE A 218 12.29 3.68 6.45
C ILE A 218 11.48 3.10 7.59
N GLY A 219 11.08 1.82 7.46
CA GLY A 219 10.37 1.06 8.47
C GLY A 219 11.14 -0.20 8.88
N ALA A 220 10.73 -0.83 9.97
CA ALA A 220 11.26 -2.10 10.42
C ALA A 220 10.15 -3.03 10.86
N PHE A 221 10.41 -4.32 10.71
CA PHE A 221 9.59 -5.40 11.22
C PHE A 221 10.43 -6.29 12.15
N LYS A 222 9.85 -6.73 13.24
CA LYS A 222 10.48 -7.69 14.16
C LYS A 222 9.73 -9.01 14.04
N SER A 223 10.47 -10.06 13.65
CA SER A 223 9.95 -11.43 13.65
C SER A 223 10.85 -12.25 14.55
N ASP A 224 10.28 -12.87 15.58
CA ASP A 224 10.97 -13.62 16.60
C ASP A 224 12.15 -12.80 17.20
N ASP A 225 13.34 -13.32 17.19
CA ASP A 225 14.55 -12.64 17.69
C ASP A 225 15.27 -11.79 16.62
N ARG A 226 14.75 -11.73 15.39
CA ARG A 226 15.37 -11.00 14.29
C ARG A 226 14.59 -9.74 13.94
N GLN A 227 15.29 -8.64 13.80
CA GLN A 227 14.72 -7.40 13.29
C GLN A 227 15.20 -7.18 11.86
N TYR A 228 14.25 -7.09 10.94
CA TYR A 228 14.49 -6.74 9.56
C TYR A 228 14.14 -5.28 9.35
N ILE A 229 15.01 -4.55 8.68
CA ILE A 229 14.68 -3.20 8.23
C ILE A 229 14.17 -3.33 6.82
N GLY A 230 12.91 -2.97 6.64
CA GLY A 230 12.37 -2.81 5.31
C GLY A 230 13.03 -1.61 4.65
N ALA A 231 13.03 -1.64 3.37
CA ALA A 231 13.72 -0.77 2.47
C ALA A 231 13.53 0.73 2.65
N ALA A 232 14.45 1.49 2.10
CA ALA A 232 14.26 2.90 1.80
C ALA A 232 13.29 3.04 0.61
N PHE A 233 12.03 3.34 0.88
CA PHE A 233 11.02 3.66 -0.13
C PHE A 233 11.09 5.12 -0.48
N SER A 234 11.26 5.44 -1.75
CA SER A 234 11.36 6.83 -2.21
C SER A 234 10.10 7.29 -2.95
N PHE A 235 9.69 8.52 -2.64
CA PHE A 235 8.52 9.18 -3.20
C PHE A 235 8.85 10.63 -3.54
N ASP A 236 8.09 11.21 -4.47
CA ASP A 236 8.00 12.67 -4.55
C ASP A 236 6.91 13.21 -3.59
N ASN A 237 6.77 14.52 -3.49
CA ASN A 237 5.80 15.15 -2.60
C ASN A 237 4.34 14.92 -3.00
N THR A 238 4.06 14.50 -4.23
CA THR A 238 2.70 14.16 -4.68
C THR A 238 2.33 12.73 -4.35
N GLY A 239 3.28 11.93 -3.86
CA GLY A 239 3.10 10.53 -3.49
C GLY A 239 3.38 9.56 -4.64
N VAL A 240 3.98 10.01 -5.74
CA VAL A 240 4.47 9.10 -6.77
C VAL A 240 5.60 8.26 -6.17
N PHE A 241 5.42 6.95 -6.23
CA PHE A 241 6.43 5.99 -5.81
C PHE A 241 7.52 5.89 -6.88
N ASN A 242 8.78 6.02 -6.49
CA ASN A 242 9.92 5.92 -7.41
C ASN A 242 10.55 4.52 -7.38
N ASN A 243 11.08 4.13 -6.25
CA ASN A 243 11.70 2.83 -6.06
C ASN A 243 11.85 2.47 -4.58
N TYR A 244 12.37 1.27 -4.31
CA TYR A 244 12.78 0.85 -2.97
C TYR A 244 14.06 0.01 -3.00
N SER A 245 14.72 -0.09 -1.86
CA SER A 245 15.84 -0.99 -1.59
C SER A 245 15.57 -1.75 -0.30
N TYR A 246 15.89 -3.02 -0.23
CA TYR A 246 15.73 -3.88 0.95
C TYR A 246 17.08 -4.22 1.56
N PHE A 247 17.17 -4.25 2.89
CA PHE A 247 18.40 -4.57 3.62
C PHE A 247 18.10 -5.12 5.03
N GLN A 248 19.11 -5.76 5.67
CA GLN A 248 19.02 -6.24 7.04
C GLN A 248 19.47 -5.16 8.04
N LYS A 249 18.96 -5.23 9.27
CA LYS A 249 19.19 -4.19 10.29
C LYS A 249 20.66 -3.97 10.66
N SER A 250 21.50 -4.99 10.55
CA SER A 250 22.91 -4.91 10.95
C SER A 250 23.79 -4.08 10.01
N GLU A 251 23.27 -3.64 8.88
CA GLU A 251 24.04 -3.10 7.78
C GLU A 251 23.72 -1.62 7.57
N LEU A 252 24.34 -0.78 8.43
CA LEU A 252 24.19 0.66 8.36
C LEU A 252 24.68 1.25 7.02
N ASP A 253 25.73 0.67 6.46
CA ASP A 253 26.29 1.09 5.19
C ASP A 253 25.34 0.81 4.03
N GLU A 254 24.55 -0.28 4.12
CA GLU A 254 23.49 -0.58 3.16
C GLU A 254 22.33 0.42 3.24
N LEU A 255 21.96 0.86 4.45
CA LEU A 255 20.97 1.91 4.62
C LEU A 255 21.40 3.21 3.93
N VAL A 256 22.63 3.65 4.19
CA VAL A 256 23.18 4.86 3.57
C VAL A 256 23.31 4.68 2.05
N GLY A 257 23.75 3.52 1.60
CA GLY A 257 23.78 3.12 0.19
C GLY A 257 22.41 3.15 -0.47
N ALA A 258 21.36 2.65 0.20
CA ALA A 258 20.00 2.70 -0.28
C ALA A 258 19.48 4.14 -0.44
N ILE A 259 19.78 5.02 0.53
CA ILE A 259 19.44 6.45 0.45
C ILE A 259 20.19 7.12 -0.71
N LYS A 260 21.49 6.83 -0.87
CA LYS A 260 22.32 7.32 -2.00
C LYS A 260 21.70 6.93 -3.34
N MET A 261 21.32 5.66 -3.50
CA MET A 261 20.66 5.19 -4.72
C MET A 261 19.31 5.87 -4.96
N ALA A 262 18.52 6.10 -3.92
CA ALA A 262 17.26 6.82 -4.05
C ALA A 262 17.47 8.26 -4.55
N ILE A 263 18.49 8.96 -4.04
CA ILE A 263 18.86 10.31 -4.49
C ILE A 263 19.33 10.29 -5.96
N LEU A 264 20.18 9.35 -6.34
CA LEU A 264 20.68 9.23 -7.71
C LEU A 264 19.55 8.90 -8.69
N ASN A 265 18.68 7.98 -8.34
CA ASN A 265 17.52 7.61 -9.17
C ASN A 265 16.54 8.78 -9.32
N TYR A 266 16.25 9.50 -8.23
CA TYR A 266 15.43 10.70 -8.29
C TYR A 266 16.05 11.75 -9.23
N SER A 267 17.35 12.03 -9.07
CA SER A 267 18.07 13.03 -9.85
C SER A 267 18.30 12.64 -11.31
N SER A 268 18.12 11.37 -11.68
CA SER A 268 18.21 10.91 -13.08
C SER A 268 16.98 11.29 -13.91
N VAL A 269 15.84 11.51 -13.27
CA VAL A 269 14.54 11.82 -13.93
C VAL A 269 13.96 13.17 -13.50
N ASN A 270 14.49 13.78 -12.44
CA ASN A 270 14.10 15.08 -11.92
C ASN A 270 15.36 15.96 -11.74
N SER A 271 15.18 17.23 -11.35
CA SER A 271 16.27 18.06 -10.84
C SER A 271 16.83 17.45 -9.54
N LYS A 272 18.01 17.91 -9.11
CA LYS A 272 18.50 17.57 -7.76
C LYS A 272 17.48 18.06 -6.73
N PRO A 273 17.21 17.25 -5.66
CA PRO A 273 16.25 17.68 -4.66
C PRO A 273 16.76 18.92 -3.88
N ASP A 274 15.86 19.84 -3.60
CA ASP A 274 16.15 21.03 -2.76
C ASP A 274 16.19 20.67 -1.28
N ARG A 275 15.52 19.57 -0.89
CA ARG A 275 15.53 19.04 0.47
C ARG A 275 15.27 17.53 0.50
N LEU A 276 15.83 16.87 1.50
CA LEU A 276 15.61 15.47 1.80
C LEU A 276 14.75 15.34 3.04
N ILE A 277 13.67 14.55 2.97
CA ILE A 277 12.77 14.27 4.07
C ILE A 277 12.81 12.75 4.36
N ILE A 278 13.20 12.37 5.57
CA ILE A 278 13.30 10.98 5.98
C ILE A 278 12.23 10.69 7.04
N HIS A 279 11.23 9.90 6.68
CA HIS A 279 10.28 9.33 7.62
C HIS A 279 10.89 8.06 8.23
N TYR A 280 11.18 8.11 9.53
CA TYR A 280 11.93 7.07 10.21
C TYR A 280 11.14 6.49 11.37
N TYR A 281 11.07 5.16 11.46
CA TYR A 281 10.30 4.45 12.49
C TYR A 281 10.89 4.55 13.91
N LYS A 282 12.16 4.94 14.04
CA LYS A 282 12.88 5.10 15.31
C LYS A 282 13.65 6.42 15.34
N LYS A 283 14.17 6.77 16.52
CA LYS A 283 15.10 7.88 16.65
C LYS A 283 16.42 7.57 15.93
N ILE A 284 16.89 8.52 15.11
CA ILE A 284 18.18 8.42 14.43
C ILE A 284 19.34 8.64 15.40
N SER A 285 20.37 7.83 15.32
CA SER A 285 21.61 8.01 16.05
C SER A 285 22.46 9.11 15.37
N ARG A 286 22.73 10.22 16.09
CA ARG A 286 23.48 11.36 15.52
C ARG A 286 24.93 10.98 15.15
N LYS A 287 25.62 10.20 15.99
CA LYS A 287 27.02 9.84 15.77
C LYS A 287 27.19 8.74 14.71
N ASN A 288 26.29 7.77 14.70
CA ASN A 288 26.45 6.59 13.86
C ASN A 288 25.70 6.69 12.54
N GLU A 289 24.39 7.02 12.59
CA GLU A 289 23.55 6.97 11.41
C GLU A 289 23.57 8.29 10.64
N PHE A 290 23.41 9.40 11.34
CA PHE A 290 23.30 10.70 10.68
C PHE A 290 24.64 11.20 10.13
N GLN A 291 25.77 10.98 10.83
CA GLN A 291 27.09 11.40 10.33
C GLN A 291 27.43 10.72 8.99
N LYS A 292 27.19 9.43 8.86
CA LYS A 292 27.39 8.73 7.58
C LYS A 292 26.51 9.25 6.46
N LEU A 293 25.28 9.68 6.79
CA LEU A 293 24.38 10.32 5.84
C LEU A 293 24.92 11.67 5.38
N GLU A 294 25.44 12.49 6.30
CA GLU A 294 26.10 13.76 5.96
C GLU A 294 27.32 13.54 5.07
N ASP A 295 28.19 12.61 5.41
CA ASP A 295 29.38 12.28 4.62
C ASP A 295 28.98 11.89 3.18
N MET A 296 27.96 11.06 3.03
CA MET A 296 27.42 10.67 1.72
C MET A 296 26.84 11.86 0.94
N LEU A 297 26.13 12.80 1.59
CA LEU A 297 25.62 14.00 0.93
C LEU A 297 26.76 14.91 0.47
N HIS A 298 27.85 15.04 1.26
CA HIS A 298 29.06 15.75 0.86
C HIS A 298 29.70 15.11 -0.37
N GLU A 299 29.82 13.78 -0.43
CA GLU A 299 30.31 13.06 -1.62
C GLU A 299 29.49 13.38 -2.87
N LEU A 300 28.16 13.52 -2.72
CA LEU A 300 27.25 13.87 -3.82
C LEU A 300 27.23 15.37 -4.14
N SER A 301 28.01 16.19 -3.43
CA SER A 301 27.99 17.65 -3.52
C SER A 301 26.59 18.25 -3.33
N LEU A 302 25.85 17.71 -2.32
CA LEU A 302 24.51 18.14 -1.96
C LEU A 302 24.54 18.85 -0.59
N ASN A 303 24.38 20.18 -0.61
CA ASN A 303 24.23 20.99 0.61
C ASN A 303 22.76 21.38 0.83
N ILE A 304 21.93 20.37 1.06
CA ILE A 304 20.49 20.53 1.24
C ILE A 304 20.07 20.25 2.69
N PRO A 305 18.96 20.85 3.18
CA PRO A 305 18.42 20.51 4.49
C PRO A 305 17.90 19.06 4.49
N VAL A 306 18.19 18.35 5.60
CA VAL A 306 17.72 17.00 5.85
C VAL A 306 16.76 17.02 7.03
N TYR A 307 15.49 16.80 6.75
CA TYR A 307 14.45 16.71 7.78
C TYR A 307 14.24 15.25 8.17
N ILE A 308 14.43 14.95 9.44
CA ILE A 308 14.14 13.65 10.02
C ILE A 308 12.79 13.74 10.75
N VAL A 309 11.81 13.02 10.25
CA VAL A 309 10.50 12.87 10.88
C VAL A 309 10.43 11.49 11.51
N THR A 310 10.71 11.41 12.80
CA THR A 310 10.54 10.17 13.57
C THR A 310 9.05 9.93 13.80
N ILE A 311 8.57 8.77 13.35
CA ILE A 311 7.17 8.38 13.43
C ILE A 311 7.06 7.16 14.34
N ASN A 312 6.60 7.38 15.56
CA ASN A 312 6.50 6.32 16.55
C ASN A 312 5.02 5.95 16.78
N LYS A 313 4.70 4.68 16.57
CA LYS A 313 3.35 4.14 16.74
C LYS A 313 3.09 3.58 18.14
N THR A 314 4.14 3.22 18.87
CA THR A 314 4.02 2.50 20.16
C THR A 314 4.10 3.42 21.36
N GLU A 315 4.81 4.54 21.28
CA GLU A 315 4.95 5.50 22.40
C GLU A 315 3.66 6.25 22.76
N SER A 316 2.59 6.07 22.02
CA SER A 316 1.30 6.74 22.24
C SER A 316 0.12 5.78 22.32
N GLU A 317 0.38 4.47 22.46
CA GLU A 317 -0.68 3.45 22.52
C GLU A 317 -1.57 3.56 23.78
N ASP A 318 -1.14 4.29 24.79
CA ASP A 318 -1.87 4.61 26.03
C ASP A 318 -2.53 6.01 26.02
N ILE A 319 -2.38 6.78 24.93
CA ILE A 319 -2.91 8.14 24.83
C ILE A 319 -4.17 8.14 23.98
N VAL A 320 -5.26 8.63 24.53
CA VAL A 320 -6.50 8.90 23.80
C VAL A 320 -6.77 10.39 23.79
N LEU A 321 -7.06 10.96 22.62
CA LEU A 321 -7.36 12.37 22.44
C LEU A 321 -8.84 12.58 22.23
N PHE A 322 -9.38 13.63 22.86
CA PHE A 322 -10.76 14.05 22.71
C PHE A 322 -10.84 15.48 22.16
N ASP A 323 -11.79 15.74 21.28
CA ASP A 323 -12.13 17.07 20.77
C ASP A 323 -13.47 17.51 21.36
N GLU A 324 -13.41 18.32 22.43
CA GLU A 324 -14.60 18.82 23.12
C GLU A 324 -15.43 19.79 22.27
N ASN A 325 -14.82 20.39 21.27
CA ASN A 325 -15.49 21.31 20.33
C ASN A 325 -16.11 20.60 19.12
N SER A 326 -16.00 19.27 19.05
CA SER A 326 -16.60 18.52 17.94
C SER A 326 -18.12 18.61 18.02
N THR A 327 -18.77 18.85 16.87
CA THR A 327 -20.23 18.93 16.78
C THR A 327 -20.88 17.63 17.24
N TYR A 328 -21.75 17.74 18.23
CA TYR A 328 -22.49 16.64 18.80
C TYR A 328 -23.53 16.12 17.82
N ASN A 329 -23.45 14.86 17.44
CA ASN A 329 -24.50 14.21 16.65
C ASN A 329 -25.17 13.13 17.48
N THR A 330 -26.46 13.33 17.81
CA THR A 330 -27.27 12.47 18.70
C THR A 330 -27.44 11.01 18.21
N ARG A 331 -27.07 10.69 16.97
CA ARG A 331 -27.11 9.34 16.43
C ARG A 331 -25.94 8.44 16.85
N TYR A 332 -24.95 9.00 17.53
CA TYR A 332 -23.71 8.28 17.86
C TYR A 332 -23.51 8.15 19.36
N ASN A 333 -22.74 7.11 19.73
CA ASN A 333 -22.22 6.99 21.09
C ASN A 333 -21.46 8.27 21.45
N VAL A 334 -21.76 8.85 22.62
CA VAL A 334 -21.19 10.10 23.12
C VAL A 334 -19.66 10.12 23.02
N ALA A 335 -19.01 9.02 23.41
CA ALA A 335 -17.55 8.90 23.35
C ALA A 335 -17.00 9.08 21.91
N LYS A 336 -17.71 8.60 20.90
CA LYS A 336 -17.29 8.73 19.50
C LYS A 336 -17.58 10.10 18.90
N SER A 337 -18.56 10.84 19.43
CA SER A 337 -18.78 12.24 19.02
C SER A 337 -17.68 13.18 19.50
N LEU A 338 -16.91 12.80 20.51
CA LEU A 338 -15.72 13.53 20.99
C LEU A 338 -14.43 13.14 20.25
N MET A 339 -14.48 12.22 19.29
CA MET A 339 -13.31 11.79 18.53
C MET A 339 -12.78 12.95 17.66
N PRO A 340 -11.49 13.30 17.73
CA PRO A 340 -10.90 14.34 16.91
C PRO A 340 -11.04 14.04 15.40
N TYR A 341 -11.11 15.07 14.59
CA TYR A 341 -11.03 14.92 13.14
C TYR A 341 -9.65 14.45 12.70
N SER A 342 -9.61 13.60 11.68
CA SER A 342 -8.36 13.19 11.05
C SER A 342 -7.56 14.40 10.55
N GLY A 343 -6.26 14.41 10.80
CA GLY A 343 -5.36 15.52 10.47
C GLY A 343 -5.21 16.55 11.59
N LYS A 344 -5.98 16.49 12.68
CA LYS A 344 -5.74 17.32 13.86
C LYS A 344 -4.45 16.90 14.57
N TRP A 345 -3.71 17.86 15.09
CA TRP A 345 -2.47 17.62 15.82
C TRP A 345 -2.34 18.51 17.05
N ILE A 346 -1.54 18.05 18.01
CA ILE A 346 -1.24 18.74 19.26
C ILE A 346 0.27 18.96 19.35
N ASN A 347 0.67 20.19 19.63
CA ASN A 347 2.06 20.53 19.87
C ASN A 347 2.45 20.14 21.31
N LEU A 348 3.46 19.28 21.45
CA LEU A 348 4.04 18.86 22.73
C LEU A 348 5.30 19.64 23.12
N GLY A 349 5.62 20.69 22.36
CA GLY A 349 6.80 21.51 22.59
C GLY A 349 8.07 20.97 21.93
N ARG A 350 9.20 21.60 22.23
CA ARG A 350 10.52 21.30 21.69
C ARG A 350 11.40 20.64 22.76
N THR A 351 12.19 19.68 22.35
CA THR A 351 13.24 19.05 23.14
C THR A 351 14.59 19.17 22.43
N ARG A 352 15.64 18.63 23.03
CA ARG A 352 16.97 18.52 22.39
C ARG A 352 16.93 17.66 21.11
N GLU A 353 15.91 16.81 20.97
CA GLU A 353 15.73 15.86 19.85
C GLU A 353 14.94 16.47 18.69
N GLY A 354 14.21 17.56 18.92
CA GLY A 354 13.40 18.24 17.93
C GLY A 354 12.02 18.67 18.44
N TYR A 355 11.15 19.06 17.53
CA TYR A 355 9.78 19.45 17.78
C TYR A 355 8.88 18.21 17.86
N ARG A 356 8.06 18.12 18.92
CA ARG A 356 7.21 16.95 19.18
C ARG A 356 5.73 17.26 19.00
N TYR A 357 5.04 16.33 18.36
CA TYR A 357 3.60 16.45 18.09
C TYR A 357 2.89 15.12 18.30
N LEU A 358 1.60 15.18 18.60
CA LEU A 358 0.66 14.08 18.46
C LEU A 358 -0.24 14.36 17.26
N LEU A 359 -0.33 13.46 16.30
CA LEU A 359 -1.16 13.56 15.13
C LEU A 359 -2.31 12.56 15.22
N CYS A 360 -3.55 13.05 15.12
CA CYS A 360 -4.74 12.22 14.97
C CYS A 360 -4.85 11.76 13.53
N ASN A 361 -4.62 10.49 13.29
CA ASN A 361 -4.67 9.93 11.96
C ASN A 361 -5.67 8.78 11.90
N ASN A 362 -6.42 8.63 10.80
CA ASN A 362 -7.47 7.64 10.64
C ASN A 362 -8.51 7.66 11.77
N THR A 363 -8.88 8.85 12.27
CA THR A 363 -9.89 9.03 13.31
C THR A 363 -11.28 9.16 12.70
N ARG A 364 -11.74 10.36 12.42
CA ARG A 364 -13.01 10.58 11.72
C ARG A 364 -12.92 11.69 10.68
N TYR A 365 -13.84 11.64 9.75
CA TYR A 365 -14.12 12.69 8.78
C TYR A 365 -15.52 13.28 9.06
N GLU A 366 -15.77 14.45 8.54
CA GLU A 366 -17.12 15.05 8.57
C GLU A 366 -18.13 14.10 7.92
N ASN A 367 -19.31 13.98 8.54
CA ASN A 367 -20.41 13.11 8.09
C ASN A 367 -20.11 11.59 8.01
N GLU A 368 -19.08 11.13 8.69
CA GLU A 368 -18.77 9.70 8.76
C GLU A 368 -19.57 9.01 9.87
N THR A 369 -20.07 7.79 9.58
CA THR A 369 -20.75 6.94 10.57
C THR A 369 -19.76 5.98 11.22
N PHE A 370 -19.74 5.96 12.56
CA PHE A 370 -18.92 5.03 13.34
C PHE A 370 -19.74 3.84 13.80
N LYS A 371 -19.10 2.67 13.82
CA LYS A 371 -19.62 1.48 14.49
C LYS A 371 -19.05 1.39 15.90
N ALA A 372 -19.77 0.81 16.83
CA ALA A 372 -19.31 0.62 18.21
C ALA A 372 -18.00 -0.19 18.28
N THR A 373 -17.75 -1.04 17.29
CA THR A 373 -16.57 -1.90 17.17
C THR A 373 -15.32 -1.19 16.65
N ASP A 374 -15.42 0.05 16.16
CA ASP A 374 -14.27 0.71 15.50
C ASP A 374 -13.23 1.21 16.51
N GLY A 375 -13.58 1.35 17.81
CA GLY A 375 -12.66 1.84 18.84
C GLY A 375 -12.25 3.30 18.67
N PHE A 376 -11.31 3.76 19.46
CA PHE A 376 -10.61 5.03 19.31
C PHE A 376 -9.20 4.76 18.78
N PRO A 377 -8.79 5.29 17.61
CA PRO A 377 -7.42 5.18 17.15
C PRO A 377 -6.49 5.97 18.07
N PHE A 378 -5.33 5.40 18.39
CA PHE A 378 -4.29 6.11 19.09
C PHE A 378 -3.63 7.15 18.19
N PRO A 379 -3.23 8.33 18.70
CA PRO A 379 -2.49 9.31 17.92
C PRO A 379 -1.09 8.78 17.58
N ILE A 380 -0.51 9.32 16.52
CA ILE A 380 0.88 9.05 16.15
C ILE A 380 1.76 10.12 16.81
N LYS A 381 2.81 9.71 17.51
CA LYS A 381 3.82 10.63 18.04
C LYS A 381 4.87 10.93 16.97
N LEU A 382 5.04 12.20 16.69
CA LEU A 382 6.03 12.71 15.75
C LEU A 382 7.14 13.45 16.49
N THR A 383 8.40 13.29 16.02
CA THR A 383 9.51 14.16 16.42
C THR A 383 10.18 14.64 15.12
N ILE A 384 10.25 15.96 14.93
CA ILE A 384 10.76 16.59 13.71
C ILE A 384 12.06 17.33 14.04
N ALA A 385 13.12 17.01 13.32
CA ALA A 385 14.44 17.61 13.46
C ALA A 385 15.09 17.89 12.11
N CYS A 386 15.98 18.88 12.07
CA CYS A 386 16.87 19.15 10.92
C CYS A 386 18.32 19.16 11.43
N PRO A 387 18.97 17.99 11.57
CA PRO A 387 20.25 17.84 12.26
C PRO A 387 21.42 18.59 11.59
N ASN A 388 21.40 18.78 10.27
CA ASN A 388 22.45 19.47 9.50
C ASN A 388 22.23 20.98 9.38
N ARG A 389 21.30 21.54 10.12
CA ARG A 389 21.10 23.01 10.22
C ARG A 389 21.07 23.40 11.70
N ASN A 390 21.91 24.34 12.05
CA ASN A 390 22.06 24.83 13.45
C ASN A 390 20.97 25.83 13.84
N GLY A 391 19.77 25.63 13.43
CA GLY A 391 18.73 26.60 13.66
C GLY A 391 17.40 26.04 14.11
N GLU A 392 16.48 26.95 14.32
CA GLU A 392 15.08 26.61 14.47
C GLU A 392 14.50 26.28 13.10
N ILE A 393 13.65 25.27 13.06
CA ILE A 393 12.86 24.97 11.85
C ILE A 393 11.70 25.96 11.86
N GLU A 394 11.49 26.64 10.74
CA GLU A 394 10.36 27.54 10.58
C GLU A 394 9.03 26.82 10.85
N THR A 395 8.13 27.45 11.57
CA THR A 395 6.83 26.87 11.93
C THR A 395 6.06 26.39 10.70
N ALA A 396 6.11 27.12 9.60
CA ALA A 396 5.45 26.73 8.34
C ALA A 396 6.02 25.42 7.77
N VAL A 397 7.33 25.21 7.86
CA VAL A 397 7.99 23.96 7.44
C VAL A 397 7.56 22.81 8.35
N VAL A 398 7.53 23.03 9.66
CA VAL A 398 7.08 22.01 10.62
C VAL A 398 5.64 21.58 10.33
N GLN A 399 4.74 22.54 10.13
CA GLN A 399 3.34 22.27 9.77
C GLN A 399 3.26 21.47 8.46
N GLN A 400 4.01 21.87 7.44
CA GLN A 400 4.05 21.14 6.17
C GLN A 400 4.51 19.70 6.35
N LEU A 401 5.52 19.42 7.20
CA LEU A 401 5.99 18.06 7.47
C LEU A 401 4.96 17.22 8.21
N ILE A 402 4.20 17.81 9.14
CA ILE A 402 3.09 17.12 9.83
C ILE A 402 1.98 16.77 8.82
N ASP A 403 1.58 17.75 7.99
CA ASP A 403 0.57 17.54 6.95
C ASP A 403 1.02 16.47 5.95
N GLN A 404 2.31 16.43 5.61
CA GLN A 404 2.86 15.41 4.74
C GLN A 404 2.70 14.00 5.34
N VAL A 405 2.98 13.80 6.63
CA VAL A 405 2.75 12.50 7.30
C VAL A 405 1.28 12.11 7.21
N TYR A 406 0.36 13.05 7.46
CA TYR A 406 -1.07 12.83 7.32
C TYR A 406 -1.45 12.46 5.89
N GLN A 407 -1.00 13.21 4.89
CA GLN A 407 -1.34 12.96 3.49
C GLN A 407 -0.81 11.60 3.02
N PHE A 408 0.41 11.22 3.41
CA PHE A 408 0.98 9.93 3.07
C PHE A 408 0.27 8.72 3.72
N SER A 409 -0.55 8.92 4.74
CA SER A 409 -1.44 7.87 5.26
C SER A 409 -2.66 7.61 4.37
N ARG A 410 -2.95 8.53 3.45
CA ARG A 410 -4.11 8.49 2.55
C ARG A 410 -3.81 7.86 1.19
N ILE A 411 -2.54 7.63 0.84
CA ILE A 411 -2.12 7.03 -0.44
C ILE A 411 -1.78 5.53 -0.31
N TYR A 412 -2.47 4.82 0.58
CA TYR A 412 -2.30 3.39 0.79
C TYR A 412 -3.11 2.59 -0.24
N TRP A 413 -2.44 2.05 -1.25
CA TRP A 413 -3.08 1.41 -2.41
C TRP A 413 -3.41 -0.09 -2.24
N LYS A 414 -3.38 -0.62 -1.05
CA LYS A 414 -3.95 -1.94 -0.74
C LYS A 414 -5.43 -1.87 -0.37
N SER A 415 -5.92 -0.70 -0.01
CA SER A 415 -7.29 -0.47 0.43
C SER A 415 -7.72 0.96 0.14
N VAL A 416 -9.02 1.14 -0.12
CA VAL A 416 -9.65 2.47 -0.24
C VAL A 416 -9.88 3.15 1.11
N LYS A 417 -9.35 2.59 2.20
CA LYS A 417 -9.40 3.19 3.53
C LYS A 417 -8.06 3.83 3.88
N GLN A 418 -8.12 4.99 4.52
CA GLN A 418 -6.94 5.61 5.12
C GLN A 418 -6.31 4.67 6.15
N GLN A 419 -5.00 4.75 6.32
CA GLN A 419 -4.26 4.00 7.32
C GLN A 419 -3.90 4.88 8.53
N GLY A 420 -3.63 4.24 9.67
CA GLY A 420 -3.11 4.93 10.84
C GLY A 420 -1.67 5.44 10.63
N LEU A 421 -0.86 4.76 9.82
CA LEU A 421 0.52 5.12 9.51
C LEU A 421 0.66 5.58 8.06
N PRO A 422 1.60 6.50 7.76
CA PRO A 422 1.92 6.85 6.38
C PRO A 422 2.54 5.67 5.64
N VAL A 423 2.35 5.61 4.31
CA VAL A 423 2.90 4.54 3.46
C VAL A 423 4.42 4.46 3.52
N THR A 424 5.08 5.58 3.80
CA THR A 424 6.52 5.67 4.02
C THR A 424 7.04 4.83 5.19
N ILE A 425 6.17 4.46 6.13
CA ILE A 425 6.45 3.50 7.21
C ILE A 425 5.79 2.15 6.91
N LYS A 426 4.55 2.18 6.38
CA LYS A 426 3.76 0.97 6.19
C LYS A 426 4.30 0.04 5.11
N TYR A 427 4.77 0.58 3.98
CA TYR A 427 5.30 -0.24 2.89
C TYR A 427 6.64 -0.92 3.25
N PRO A 428 7.62 -0.21 3.85
CA PRO A 428 8.81 -0.86 4.40
C PRO A 428 8.48 -1.99 5.39
N GLU A 429 7.53 -1.79 6.31
CA GLU A 429 7.09 -2.84 7.23
C GLU A 429 6.54 -4.07 6.50
N MET A 430 5.73 -3.86 5.46
CA MET A 430 5.13 -4.96 4.69
C MET A 430 6.17 -5.80 3.95
N ILE A 431 7.18 -5.17 3.36
CA ILE A 431 8.29 -5.91 2.74
C ILE A 431 9.09 -6.65 3.80
N ALA A 432 9.45 -6.00 4.89
CA ALA A 432 10.19 -6.62 5.97
C ALA A 432 9.45 -7.81 6.61
N GLU A 433 8.11 -7.82 6.57
CA GLU A 433 7.28 -8.96 6.98
C GLU A 433 7.35 -10.13 5.99
N ILE A 434 7.39 -9.84 4.68
CA ILE A 434 7.30 -10.85 3.62
C ILE A 434 8.66 -11.50 3.34
N MET A 435 9.72 -10.71 3.22
CA MET A 435 11.05 -11.17 2.77
C MET A 435 11.64 -12.31 3.58
N PRO A 436 11.48 -12.40 4.92
CA PRO A 436 11.99 -13.53 5.70
C PRO A 436 11.38 -14.89 5.33
N HIS A 437 10.24 -14.88 4.67
CA HIS A 437 9.53 -16.09 4.25
C HIS A 437 9.92 -16.56 2.84
N PHE A 438 10.66 -15.75 2.10
CA PHE A 438 11.16 -16.12 0.79
C PHE A 438 12.43 -16.96 0.93
N GLU A 439 12.56 -17.98 0.09
CA GLU A 439 13.73 -18.85 0.07
C GLU A 439 14.92 -18.16 -0.62
N SER A 440 14.64 -17.43 -1.68
CA SER A 440 15.65 -16.64 -2.38
C SER A 440 15.81 -15.26 -1.74
N LYS A 441 17.01 -14.95 -1.27
CA LYS A 441 17.35 -13.59 -0.79
C LYS A 441 17.42 -12.57 -1.93
N THR A 442 17.53 -13.05 -3.17
CA THR A 442 17.59 -12.23 -4.38
C THR A 442 16.36 -12.47 -5.24
N VAL A 443 15.17 -12.27 -4.68
CA VAL A 443 13.97 -12.25 -5.52
C VAL A 443 14.12 -11.10 -6.52
N TYR A 444 14.10 -11.44 -7.81
CA TYR A 444 14.03 -10.43 -8.85
C TYR A 444 12.70 -9.69 -8.71
N THR A 445 12.75 -8.65 -7.94
CA THR A 445 11.61 -7.76 -7.76
C THR A 445 11.83 -6.56 -8.66
N ASP A 446 10.87 -6.29 -9.51
CA ASP A 446 10.76 -5.01 -10.15
C ASP A 446 10.65 -3.94 -9.06
N ARG A 447 11.76 -3.20 -8.86
CA ARG A 447 11.85 -2.18 -7.82
C ARG A 447 10.97 -0.96 -8.08
N SER A 448 10.33 -0.92 -9.25
CA SER A 448 9.38 0.12 -9.66
C SER A 448 7.93 -0.26 -9.37
N SER A 449 7.64 -1.47 -8.88
CA SER A 449 6.27 -1.94 -8.61
C SER A 449 6.06 -2.30 -7.15
N LEU A 450 4.82 -2.15 -6.68
CA LEU A 450 4.41 -2.47 -5.31
C LEU A 450 3.87 -3.92 -5.21
N TRP A 451 4.61 -4.89 -5.72
CA TRP A 451 4.22 -6.30 -5.82
C TRP A 451 3.77 -6.95 -4.51
N PHE A 452 4.17 -6.41 -3.37
CA PHE A 452 3.90 -6.94 -2.02
C PHE A 452 2.52 -6.54 -1.47
N LEU A 453 1.77 -5.67 -2.12
CA LEU A 453 0.43 -5.22 -1.71
C LEU A 453 -0.66 -6.31 -1.68
#